data_7377fa971b117edb3e25620237a476b8
#
_entry.id   7377fa971b117edb3e25620237a476b8
#
_cell.length_a   1.000
_cell.length_b   1.000
_cell.length_c   1.000
_cell.angle_alpha   90.00
_cell.angle_beta   90.00
_cell.angle_gamma   90.00
#
_symmetry.space_group_name_H-M   'P 1'
#
loop_
_entity.id
_entity.type
_entity.pdbx_description
1 polymer ?
#
loop_
_entity_poly.entity_id
_entity_poly.type
_entity_poly.pdbx_seq_one_letter_code
_entity_poly.pdbx_strand_id
1 'polypeptide(L)'
;MALDATVQPTKLRSVTTEHRMARYTLIAVSLLFLLLILLLPLAAVFVEAFRKGAGPFLEALGDAETFSAIRLTLVVAGISVPLNLAFGVAAAWAIAKFEFKGKAFLTTLIDLPFSVSPVISGLVFVLLFGANTWLGHWLTANDIKILFAVPGLILATMFVTFPFVARELIPLMQEQGTADEEAALSLGASGWQTFWHVTLPNIKWGLLYGVLLCNARAMGEFGAVSVVSGHIRGQTNTMPLQVEILYNEYNFTGAFAVATLLALLALVTLVLKTLLEMRYSAEISASRRH
;
A
#
# COMPACT_ATOMS: atom_id res chain seq x y z
N MET A 1 47.47 13.26 -53.70
CA MET A 1 46.54 14.33 -53.38
C MET A 1 45.36 13.70 -52.67
N ALA A 2 45.48 13.51 -51.34
CA ALA A 2 44.48 12.86 -50.48
C ALA A 2 43.61 13.95 -49.87
N LEU A 3 42.31 13.91 -50.14
CA LEU A 3 41.30 14.76 -49.52
C LEU A 3 40.85 14.13 -48.21
N ASP A 4 41.44 14.61 -47.12
CA ASP A 4 41.04 14.29 -45.76
C ASP A 4 39.79 15.08 -45.42
N ALA A 5 38.60 14.50 -45.67
CA ALA A 5 37.33 15.07 -45.26
C ALA A 5 37.00 14.61 -43.85
N THR A 6 37.49 15.37 -42.86
CA THR A 6 37.07 15.23 -41.47
C THR A 6 35.58 15.60 -41.34
N VAL A 7 34.72 14.58 -41.39
CA VAL A 7 33.29 14.69 -41.07
C VAL A 7 33.21 14.95 -39.57
N GLN A 8 32.99 16.20 -39.19
CA GLN A 8 32.65 16.54 -37.78
C GLN A 8 31.31 15.90 -37.43
N PRO A 9 31.21 15.15 -36.29
CA PRO A 9 29.96 14.60 -35.85
C PRO A 9 29.01 15.76 -35.48
N THR A 10 27.98 15.97 -36.31
CA THR A 10 26.88 16.87 -35.97
C THR A 10 26.28 16.38 -34.65
N LYS A 11 26.47 17.17 -33.58
CA LYS A 11 25.75 16.97 -32.32
C LYS A 11 24.26 17.00 -32.62
N LEU A 12 23.63 15.83 -32.69
CA LEU A 12 22.19 15.71 -32.77
C LEU A 12 21.60 16.46 -31.56
N ARG A 13 20.96 17.58 -31.85
CA ARG A 13 20.18 18.32 -30.85
C ARG A 13 19.14 17.35 -30.32
N SER A 14 19.17 17.05 -28.99
CA SER A 14 18.14 16.19 -28.42
C SER A 14 16.78 16.82 -28.73
N VAL A 15 15.87 16.04 -29.27
CA VAL A 15 14.52 16.46 -29.68
C VAL A 15 13.70 17.00 -28.49
N THR A 16 14.19 16.78 -27.28
CA THR A 16 13.59 17.17 -26.00
C THR A 16 14.15 18.47 -25.40
N THR A 17 14.85 19.33 -26.15
CA THR A 17 15.26 20.66 -25.67
C THR A 17 14.07 21.62 -25.74
N GLU A 18 13.17 21.50 -24.78
CA GLU A 18 12.11 22.47 -24.55
C GLU A 18 12.70 23.87 -24.21
N HIS A 19 11.97 24.91 -24.61
CA HIS A 19 12.34 26.27 -24.27
C HIS A 19 12.42 26.44 -22.76
N ARG A 20 13.49 27.00 -22.20
CA ARG A 20 13.74 27.12 -20.75
C ARG A 20 12.53 27.68 -19.99
N MET A 21 11.84 28.69 -20.57
CA MET A 21 10.63 29.24 -19.95
C MET A 21 9.51 28.22 -19.83
N ALA A 22 9.22 27.41 -20.87
CA ALA A 22 8.20 26.37 -20.81
C ALA A 22 8.49 25.36 -19.70
N ARG A 23 9.76 24.94 -19.58
CA ARG A 23 10.19 24.03 -18.52
C ARG A 23 9.96 24.61 -17.11
N TYR A 24 10.39 25.86 -16.87
CA TYR A 24 10.20 26.48 -15.56
C TYR A 24 8.71 26.75 -15.25
N THR A 25 7.92 27.13 -16.25
CA THR A 25 6.47 27.31 -16.09
C THR A 25 5.80 26.00 -15.71
N LEU A 26 6.10 24.89 -16.40
CA LEU A 26 5.54 23.57 -16.07
C LEU A 26 5.93 23.12 -14.67
N ILE A 27 7.20 23.30 -14.28
CA ILE A 27 7.67 22.98 -12.93
C ILE A 27 6.94 23.84 -11.89
N ALA A 28 6.84 25.14 -12.12
CA ALA A 28 6.18 26.06 -11.19
C ALA A 28 4.69 25.74 -11.03
N VAL A 29 3.97 25.45 -12.12
CA VAL A 29 2.56 25.04 -12.09
C VAL A 29 2.39 23.73 -11.33
N SER A 30 3.25 22.74 -11.58
CA SER A 30 3.20 21.45 -10.89
C SER A 30 3.48 21.61 -9.39
N LEU A 31 4.50 22.39 -9.01
CA LEU A 31 4.82 22.66 -7.61
C LEU A 31 3.72 23.45 -6.91
N LEU A 32 3.13 24.45 -7.58
CA LEU A 32 2.01 25.23 -7.05
C LEU A 32 0.78 24.33 -6.82
N PHE A 33 0.48 23.45 -7.76
CA PHE A 33 -0.60 22.49 -7.63
C PHE A 33 -0.39 21.56 -6.43
N LEU A 34 0.81 20.99 -6.30
CA LEU A 34 1.14 20.12 -5.16
C LEU A 34 1.08 20.88 -3.84
N LEU A 35 1.58 22.11 -3.80
CA LEU A 35 1.50 22.96 -2.61
C LEU A 35 0.05 23.21 -2.19
N LEU A 36 -0.81 23.62 -3.12
CA LEU A 36 -2.19 24.00 -2.81
C LEU A 36 -3.08 22.79 -2.51
N ILE A 37 -2.93 21.70 -3.25
CA ILE A 37 -3.85 20.56 -3.15
C ILE A 37 -3.36 19.52 -2.13
N LEU A 38 -2.06 19.38 -1.92
CA LEU A 38 -1.51 18.37 -1.01
C LEU A 38 -0.98 18.99 0.29
N LEU A 39 -0.05 19.94 0.21
CA LEU A 39 0.62 20.43 1.40
C LEU A 39 -0.25 21.38 2.24
N LEU A 40 -1.08 22.20 1.63
CA LEU A 40 -1.95 23.13 2.37
C LEU A 40 -3.02 22.41 3.20
N PRO A 41 -3.80 21.43 2.68
CA PRO A 41 -4.73 20.66 3.49
C PRO A 41 -4.01 19.85 4.58
N LEU A 42 -2.85 19.26 4.27
CA LEU A 42 -2.06 18.54 5.27
C LEU A 42 -1.60 19.48 6.39
N ALA A 43 -1.07 20.65 6.07
CA ALA A 43 -0.69 21.65 7.05
C ALA A 43 -1.88 22.11 7.89
N ALA A 44 -3.07 22.27 7.29
CA ALA A 44 -4.29 22.63 7.99
C ALA A 44 -4.67 21.59 9.08
N VAL A 45 -4.49 20.29 8.81
CA VAL A 45 -4.71 19.22 9.81
C VAL A 45 -3.80 19.43 11.01
N PHE A 46 -2.51 19.69 10.80
CA PHE A 46 -1.56 19.94 11.90
C PHE A 46 -1.89 21.22 12.66
N VAL A 47 -2.20 22.30 11.95
CA VAL A 47 -2.56 23.60 12.59
C VAL A 47 -3.80 23.44 13.46
N GLU A 48 -4.83 22.76 12.97
CA GLU A 48 -6.08 22.56 13.72
C GLU A 48 -5.87 21.63 14.93
N ALA A 49 -5.05 20.58 14.79
CA ALA A 49 -4.70 19.67 15.89
C ALA A 49 -4.06 20.41 17.09
N PHE A 50 -3.21 21.40 16.81
CA PHE A 50 -2.50 22.19 17.84
C PHE A 50 -3.16 23.52 18.18
N ARG A 51 -4.32 23.83 17.61
CA ARG A 51 -5.01 25.12 17.80
C ARG A 51 -5.28 25.46 19.25
N LYS A 52 -5.58 24.46 20.09
CA LYS A 52 -5.82 24.62 21.54
C LYS A 52 -4.56 24.36 22.38
N GLY A 53 -3.41 24.17 21.76
CA GLY A 53 -2.15 23.85 22.42
C GLY A 53 -1.84 22.36 22.52
N ALA A 54 -0.66 22.02 23.03
CA ALA A 54 -0.19 20.63 23.13
C ALA A 54 -0.91 19.80 24.22
N GLY A 55 -1.41 20.43 25.29
CA GLY A 55 -2.12 19.74 26.37
C GLY A 55 -3.35 18.99 25.87
N PRO A 56 -4.37 19.67 25.30
CA PRO A 56 -5.56 19.03 24.75
C PRO A 56 -5.25 18.03 23.62
N PHE A 57 -4.17 18.23 22.84
CA PHE A 57 -3.71 17.27 21.85
C PHE A 57 -3.28 15.94 22.50
N LEU A 58 -2.45 16.00 23.55
CA LEU A 58 -1.98 14.80 24.25
C LEU A 58 -3.11 14.11 25.03
N GLU A 59 -4.02 14.87 25.64
CA GLU A 59 -5.22 14.32 26.28
C GLU A 59 -6.08 13.54 25.30
N ALA A 60 -6.31 14.08 24.10
CA ALA A 60 -7.09 13.42 23.06
C ALA A 60 -6.45 12.11 22.58
N LEU A 61 -5.12 12.03 22.50
CA LEU A 61 -4.41 10.81 22.17
C LEU A 61 -4.37 9.80 23.32
N GLY A 62 -4.42 10.28 24.57
CA GLY A 62 -4.45 9.44 25.79
C GLY A 62 -5.86 8.91 26.14
N ASP A 63 -6.90 9.38 25.46
CA ASP A 63 -8.27 8.90 25.66
C ASP A 63 -8.37 7.39 25.37
N ALA A 64 -9.13 6.66 26.21
CA ALA A 64 -9.24 5.21 26.16
C ALA A 64 -9.77 4.68 24.82
N GLU A 65 -10.76 5.36 24.22
CA GLU A 65 -11.34 4.98 22.93
C GLU A 65 -10.33 5.23 21.80
N THR A 66 -9.63 6.37 21.84
CA THR A 66 -8.57 6.72 20.88
C THR A 66 -7.41 5.73 20.96
N PHE A 67 -6.95 5.40 22.16
CA PHE A 67 -5.90 4.41 22.35
C PHE A 67 -6.29 3.01 21.83
N SER A 68 -7.55 2.61 22.07
CA SER A 68 -8.10 1.37 21.53
C SER A 68 -8.11 1.38 20.00
N ALA A 69 -8.49 2.51 19.38
CA ALA A 69 -8.49 2.66 17.91
C ALA A 69 -7.07 2.58 17.32
N ILE A 70 -6.08 3.19 17.98
CA ILE A 70 -4.67 3.09 17.59
C ILE A 70 -4.20 1.63 17.64
N ARG A 71 -4.44 0.96 18.78
CA ARG A 71 -4.08 -0.45 18.96
C ARG A 71 -4.73 -1.33 17.90
N LEU A 72 -6.02 -1.14 17.65
CA LEU A 72 -6.77 -1.94 16.68
C LEU A 72 -6.24 -1.72 15.26
N THR A 73 -5.96 -0.48 14.85
CA THR A 73 -5.36 -0.19 13.53
C THR A 73 -4.03 -0.93 13.36
N LEU A 74 -3.17 -0.89 14.38
CA LEU A 74 -1.88 -1.58 14.34
C LEU A 74 -2.04 -3.11 14.29
N VAL A 75 -3.00 -3.68 15.03
CA VAL A 75 -3.30 -5.12 14.99
C VAL A 75 -3.84 -5.53 13.63
N VAL A 76 -4.80 -4.78 13.07
CA VAL A 76 -5.36 -5.06 11.74
C VAL A 76 -4.28 -4.97 10.67
N ALA A 77 -3.46 -3.92 10.66
CA ALA A 77 -2.34 -3.80 9.73
C ALA A 77 -1.29 -4.90 9.96
N GLY A 78 -0.93 -5.17 11.22
CA GLY A 78 0.05 -6.18 11.61
C GLY A 78 -0.32 -7.62 11.24
N ILE A 79 -1.60 -7.91 11.01
CA ILE A 79 -2.08 -9.23 10.53
C ILE A 79 -2.30 -9.18 9.02
N SER A 80 -2.97 -8.14 8.50
CA SER A 80 -3.32 -8.05 7.08
C SER A 80 -2.10 -7.94 6.18
N VAL A 81 -1.07 -7.17 6.57
CA VAL A 81 0.11 -6.95 5.73
C VAL A 81 0.94 -8.22 5.56
N PRO A 82 1.30 -8.99 6.62
CA PRO A 82 2.00 -10.28 6.43
C PRO A 82 1.21 -11.31 5.62
N LEU A 83 -0.11 -11.37 5.80
CA LEU A 83 -0.94 -12.27 5.00
C LEU A 83 -0.95 -11.84 3.51
N ASN A 84 -1.12 -10.56 3.23
CA ASN A 84 -1.04 -10.04 1.88
C ASN A 84 0.36 -10.19 1.26
N LEU A 85 1.40 -10.12 2.08
CA LEU A 85 2.76 -10.43 1.65
C LEU A 85 2.87 -11.88 1.19
N ALA A 86 2.43 -12.83 2.01
CA ALA A 86 2.51 -14.26 1.67
C ALA A 86 1.72 -14.59 0.39
N PHE A 87 0.47 -14.15 0.29
CA PHE A 87 -0.37 -14.34 -0.90
C PHE A 87 0.15 -13.57 -2.11
N GLY A 88 0.60 -12.32 -1.92
CA GLY A 88 1.12 -11.48 -2.99
C GLY A 88 2.39 -12.03 -3.62
N VAL A 89 3.31 -12.55 -2.79
CA VAL A 89 4.53 -13.24 -3.26
C VAL A 89 4.17 -14.51 -4.02
N ALA A 90 3.27 -15.35 -3.48
CA ALA A 90 2.83 -16.58 -4.12
C ALA A 90 2.17 -16.31 -5.49
N ALA A 91 1.28 -15.32 -5.54
CA ALA A 91 0.60 -14.91 -6.77
C ALA A 91 1.57 -14.32 -7.80
N ALA A 92 2.47 -13.44 -7.37
CA ALA A 92 3.47 -12.83 -8.25
C ALA A 92 4.43 -13.89 -8.81
N TRP A 93 4.89 -14.81 -7.98
CA TRP A 93 5.76 -15.90 -8.39
C TRP A 93 5.06 -16.82 -9.42
N ALA A 94 3.80 -17.21 -9.12
CA ALA A 94 3.01 -18.02 -10.05
C ALA A 94 2.84 -17.33 -11.41
N ILE A 95 2.49 -16.04 -11.42
CA ILE A 95 2.24 -15.28 -12.66
C ILE A 95 3.54 -14.98 -13.41
N ALA A 96 4.62 -14.63 -12.70
CA ALA A 96 5.86 -14.22 -13.36
C ALA A 96 6.68 -15.38 -13.91
N LYS A 97 6.73 -16.51 -13.20
CA LYS A 97 7.66 -17.60 -13.49
C LYS A 97 7.02 -18.83 -14.15
N PHE A 98 5.70 -18.95 -14.15
CA PHE A 98 5.01 -20.11 -14.71
C PHE A 98 4.05 -19.75 -15.84
N GLU A 99 3.95 -20.64 -16.83
CA GLU A 99 2.93 -20.57 -17.86
C GLU A 99 1.83 -21.59 -17.57
N PHE A 100 0.59 -21.10 -17.39
CA PHE A 100 -0.58 -21.94 -17.09
C PHE A 100 -1.86 -21.37 -17.69
N LYS A 101 -2.84 -22.26 -17.92
CA LYS A 101 -4.17 -21.84 -18.39
C LYS A 101 -4.89 -21.05 -17.29
N GLY A 102 -5.34 -19.84 -17.60
CA GLY A 102 -6.01 -18.96 -16.63
C GLY A 102 -5.11 -17.88 -16.01
N LYS A 103 -3.84 -17.76 -16.43
CA LYS A 103 -2.92 -16.70 -15.97
C LYS A 103 -3.53 -15.29 -16.11
N ALA A 104 -4.12 -14.99 -17.28
CA ALA A 104 -4.78 -13.71 -17.52
C ALA A 104 -5.98 -13.49 -16.58
N PHE A 105 -6.77 -14.53 -16.31
CA PHE A 105 -7.87 -14.47 -15.36
C PHE A 105 -7.38 -14.20 -13.94
N LEU A 106 -6.33 -14.88 -13.48
CA LEU A 106 -5.74 -14.65 -12.16
C LEU A 106 -5.21 -13.21 -12.02
N THR A 107 -4.54 -12.69 -13.04
CA THR A 107 -4.07 -11.29 -13.07
C THR A 107 -5.24 -10.32 -12.96
N THR A 108 -6.33 -10.53 -13.72
CA THR A 108 -7.54 -9.71 -13.63
C THR A 108 -8.19 -9.79 -12.26
N LEU A 109 -8.21 -10.98 -11.64
CA LEU A 109 -8.78 -11.18 -10.31
C LEU A 109 -7.97 -10.43 -9.22
N ILE A 110 -6.64 -10.39 -9.35
CA ILE A 110 -5.77 -9.59 -8.47
C ILE A 110 -6.09 -8.09 -8.61
N ASP A 111 -6.43 -7.63 -9.80
CA ASP A 111 -6.74 -6.22 -10.04
C ASP A 111 -8.17 -5.82 -9.66
N LEU A 112 -9.03 -6.80 -9.39
CA LEU A 112 -10.45 -6.58 -9.05
C LEU A 112 -10.64 -5.55 -7.91
N PRO A 113 -9.89 -5.59 -6.79
CA PRO A 113 -10.07 -4.64 -5.70
C PRO A 113 -9.81 -3.17 -6.09
N PHE A 114 -9.02 -2.91 -7.12
CA PHE A 114 -8.82 -1.55 -7.62
C PHE A 114 -10.03 -1.03 -8.42
N SER A 115 -10.79 -1.94 -9.03
CA SER A 115 -11.95 -1.59 -9.85
C SER A 115 -13.23 -1.46 -9.03
N VAL A 116 -13.25 -2.01 -7.82
CA VAL A 116 -14.43 -2.01 -6.93
C VAL A 116 -14.23 -0.95 -5.84
N SER A 117 -15.25 -0.14 -5.58
CA SER A 117 -15.22 0.80 -4.46
C SER A 117 -15.00 0.04 -3.13
N PRO A 118 -14.11 0.53 -2.25
CA PRO A 118 -13.91 -0.10 -0.94
C PRO A 118 -15.20 -0.27 -0.13
N VAL A 119 -16.11 0.70 -0.19
CA VAL A 119 -17.43 0.62 0.48
C VAL A 119 -18.26 -0.54 -0.08
N ILE A 120 -18.29 -0.72 -1.41
CA ILE A 120 -18.99 -1.84 -2.04
C ILE A 120 -18.33 -3.17 -1.63
N SER A 121 -17.02 -3.22 -1.56
CA SER A 121 -16.31 -4.41 -1.06
C SER A 121 -16.73 -4.76 0.37
N GLY A 122 -16.83 -3.77 1.26
CA GLY A 122 -17.35 -3.97 2.61
C GLY A 122 -18.80 -4.51 2.61
N LEU A 123 -19.66 -3.98 1.75
CA LEU A 123 -21.04 -4.46 1.61
C LEU A 123 -21.10 -5.91 1.10
N VAL A 124 -20.22 -6.30 0.17
CA VAL A 124 -20.11 -7.70 -0.28
C VAL A 124 -19.76 -8.63 0.89
N PHE A 125 -18.85 -8.23 1.78
CA PHE A 125 -18.57 -9.01 3.00
C PHE A 125 -19.78 -9.10 3.92
N VAL A 126 -20.55 -8.02 4.09
CA VAL A 126 -21.80 -8.07 4.88
C VAL A 126 -22.83 -9.01 4.24
N LEU A 127 -22.94 -8.98 2.93
CA LEU A 127 -23.84 -9.90 2.20
C LEU A 127 -23.36 -11.36 2.29
N LEU A 128 -22.05 -11.61 2.28
CA LEU A 128 -21.47 -12.95 2.31
C LEU A 128 -21.56 -13.60 3.69
N PHE A 129 -21.23 -12.84 4.74
CA PHE A 129 -21.14 -13.32 6.12
C PHE A 129 -22.36 -12.96 6.97
N GLY A 130 -23.36 -12.29 6.39
CA GLY A 130 -24.59 -11.90 7.09
C GLY A 130 -25.41 -13.09 7.59
N ALA A 131 -26.11 -12.93 8.70
CA ALA A 131 -26.83 -13.99 9.38
C ALA A 131 -27.88 -14.70 8.49
N ASN A 132 -28.35 -14.07 7.43
CA ASN A 132 -29.36 -14.63 6.51
C ASN A 132 -28.75 -15.48 5.36
N THR A 133 -27.43 -15.64 5.33
CA THR A 133 -26.75 -16.44 4.30
C THR A 133 -26.43 -17.84 4.81
N TRP A 134 -26.22 -18.79 3.89
CA TRP A 134 -25.79 -20.13 4.26
C TRP A 134 -24.50 -20.11 5.10
N LEU A 135 -23.51 -19.32 4.67
CA LEU A 135 -22.25 -19.21 5.38
C LEU A 135 -22.43 -18.52 6.74
N GLY A 136 -23.26 -17.47 6.82
CA GLY A 136 -23.59 -16.78 8.07
C GLY A 136 -24.30 -17.70 9.08
N HIS A 137 -25.22 -18.54 8.64
CA HIS A 137 -25.85 -19.55 9.50
C HIS A 137 -24.82 -20.53 10.06
N TRP A 138 -23.92 -21.03 9.22
CA TRP A 138 -22.86 -21.95 9.67
C TRP A 138 -21.92 -21.30 10.67
N LEU A 139 -21.50 -20.04 10.42
CA LEU A 139 -20.64 -19.27 11.33
C LEU A 139 -21.33 -19.04 12.68
N THR A 140 -22.60 -18.64 12.67
CA THR A 140 -23.39 -18.41 13.89
C THR A 140 -23.57 -19.71 14.68
N ALA A 141 -23.82 -20.85 14.01
CA ALA A 141 -23.93 -22.15 14.66
C ALA A 141 -22.63 -22.61 15.34
N ASN A 142 -21.46 -22.10 14.89
CA ASN A 142 -20.15 -22.41 15.47
C ASN A 142 -19.63 -21.26 16.36
N ASP A 143 -20.44 -20.27 16.71
CA ASP A 143 -20.11 -19.10 17.53
C ASP A 143 -18.92 -18.28 16.96
N ILE A 144 -18.75 -18.25 15.63
CA ILE A 144 -17.71 -17.52 14.93
C ILE A 144 -18.28 -16.17 14.47
N LYS A 145 -17.77 -15.08 15.04
CA LYS A 145 -18.16 -13.72 14.68
C LYS A 145 -17.12 -13.11 13.71
N ILE A 146 -17.55 -12.87 12.47
CA ILE A 146 -16.74 -12.18 11.45
C ILE A 146 -17.17 -10.72 11.33
N LEU A 147 -18.46 -10.47 11.06
CA LEU A 147 -18.99 -9.12 10.97
C LEU A 147 -19.02 -8.45 12.34
N PHE A 148 -18.80 -7.14 12.35
CA PHE A 148 -18.77 -6.31 13.55
C PHE A 148 -17.76 -6.82 14.59
N ALA A 149 -16.68 -7.44 14.11
CA ALA A 149 -15.60 -8.01 14.90
C ALA A 149 -14.26 -7.85 14.16
N VAL A 150 -13.16 -8.03 14.88
CA VAL A 150 -11.79 -7.86 14.34
C VAL A 150 -11.51 -8.70 13.08
N PRO A 151 -11.95 -9.97 12.97
CA PRO A 151 -11.73 -10.75 11.75
C PRO A 151 -12.33 -10.11 10.49
N GLY A 152 -13.50 -9.47 10.58
CA GLY A 152 -14.11 -8.75 9.47
C GLY A 152 -13.28 -7.56 9.01
N LEU A 153 -12.70 -6.81 9.96
CA LEU A 153 -11.80 -5.69 9.66
C LEU A 153 -10.55 -6.17 8.92
N ILE A 154 -9.96 -7.29 9.40
CA ILE A 154 -8.78 -7.89 8.77
C ILE A 154 -9.10 -8.33 7.34
N LEU A 155 -10.19 -9.06 7.12
CA LEU A 155 -10.60 -9.54 5.79
C LEU A 155 -10.87 -8.40 4.82
N ALA A 156 -11.59 -7.36 5.28
CA ALA A 156 -11.88 -6.18 4.47
C ALA A 156 -10.60 -5.42 4.09
N THR A 157 -9.69 -5.22 5.06
CA THR A 157 -8.39 -4.58 4.82
C THR A 157 -7.52 -5.42 3.88
N MET A 158 -7.45 -6.75 4.09
CA MET A 158 -6.72 -7.66 3.20
C MET A 158 -7.21 -7.57 1.77
N PHE A 159 -8.52 -7.61 1.55
CA PHE A 159 -9.09 -7.55 0.21
C PHE A 159 -8.71 -6.27 -0.53
N VAL A 160 -8.83 -5.11 0.14
CA VAL A 160 -8.51 -3.82 -0.48
C VAL A 160 -7.01 -3.65 -0.73
N THR A 161 -6.17 -4.24 0.13
CA THR A 161 -4.71 -4.03 0.08
C THR A 161 -3.93 -5.18 -0.56
N PHE A 162 -4.59 -6.30 -0.88
CA PHE A 162 -3.98 -7.47 -1.52
C PHE A 162 -3.22 -7.15 -2.83
N PRO A 163 -3.73 -6.31 -3.74
CA PRO A 163 -3.06 -6.07 -5.01
C PRO A 163 -1.69 -5.39 -4.89
N PHE A 164 -1.44 -4.62 -3.83
CA PHE A 164 -0.25 -3.77 -3.72
C PHE A 164 1.05 -4.56 -3.79
N VAL A 165 1.14 -5.69 -3.08
CA VAL A 165 2.32 -6.54 -3.10
C VAL A 165 2.48 -7.26 -4.44
N ALA A 166 1.40 -7.86 -4.94
CA ALA A 166 1.44 -8.63 -6.19
C ALA A 166 1.80 -7.74 -7.39
N ARG A 167 1.19 -6.55 -7.50
CA ARG A 167 1.45 -5.61 -8.60
C ARG A 167 2.87 -5.04 -8.62
N GLU A 168 3.49 -4.92 -7.48
CA GLU A 168 4.89 -4.49 -7.40
C GLU A 168 5.84 -5.60 -7.83
N LEU A 169 5.54 -6.84 -7.43
CA LEU A 169 6.44 -7.97 -7.67
C LEU A 169 6.31 -8.59 -9.06
N ILE A 170 5.12 -8.61 -9.66
CA ILE A 170 4.89 -9.24 -10.97
C ILE A 170 5.82 -8.65 -12.04
N PRO A 171 5.84 -7.34 -12.32
CA PRO A 171 6.71 -6.77 -13.34
C PRO A 171 8.18 -6.95 -12.99
N LEU A 172 8.57 -6.79 -11.72
CA LEU A 172 9.95 -6.99 -11.29
C LEU A 172 10.44 -8.41 -11.57
N MET A 173 9.66 -9.43 -11.22
CA MET A 173 10.02 -10.84 -11.48
C MET A 173 10.00 -11.17 -12.98
N GLN A 174 9.13 -10.53 -13.76
CA GLN A 174 9.09 -10.71 -15.22
C GLN A 174 10.32 -10.09 -15.92
N GLU A 175 10.75 -8.90 -15.46
CA GLU A 175 11.97 -8.25 -15.97
C GLU A 175 13.24 -9.05 -15.65
N GLN A 176 13.29 -9.70 -14.50
CA GLN A 176 14.43 -10.54 -14.08
C GLN A 176 14.55 -11.83 -14.92
N GLY A 177 13.44 -12.31 -15.52
CA GLY A 177 13.42 -13.56 -16.26
C GLY A 177 13.62 -14.80 -15.35
N THR A 178 14.09 -15.92 -15.92
CA THR A 178 14.22 -17.21 -15.23
C THR A 178 15.65 -17.75 -15.19
N ALA A 179 16.61 -17.01 -15.75
CA ALA A 179 17.98 -17.50 -15.95
C ALA A 179 18.69 -17.92 -14.65
N ASP A 180 18.53 -17.15 -13.59
CA ASP A 180 19.16 -17.43 -12.27
C ASP A 180 18.56 -18.68 -11.61
N GLU A 181 17.23 -18.84 -11.69
CA GLU A 181 16.52 -20.00 -11.18
C GLU A 181 16.87 -21.26 -11.96
N GLU A 182 16.96 -21.17 -13.29
CA GLU A 182 17.37 -22.29 -14.17
C GLU A 182 18.81 -22.72 -13.89
N ALA A 183 19.71 -21.77 -13.66
CA ALA A 183 21.08 -22.06 -13.27
C ALA A 183 21.15 -22.77 -11.92
N ALA A 184 20.38 -22.31 -10.91
CA ALA A 184 20.30 -22.96 -9.61
C ALA A 184 19.77 -24.40 -9.68
N LEU A 185 18.72 -24.62 -10.47
CA LEU A 185 18.16 -25.95 -10.73
C LEU A 185 19.18 -26.87 -11.44
N SER A 186 19.92 -26.34 -12.42
CA SER A 186 20.97 -27.07 -13.13
C SER A 186 22.14 -27.51 -12.22
N LEU A 187 22.39 -26.74 -11.16
CA LEU A 187 23.36 -27.06 -10.11
C LEU A 187 22.80 -28.01 -9.05
N GLY A 188 21.57 -28.50 -9.20
CA GLY A 188 20.95 -29.48 -8.32
C GLY A 188 20.15 -28.89 -7.14
N ALA A 189 19.86 -27.58 -7.14
CA ALA A 189 18.98 -27.00 -6.12
C ALA A 189 17.54 -27.48 -6.31
N SER A 190 16.84 -27.75 -5.20
CA SER A 190 15.39 -27.96 -5.24
C SER A 190 14.64 -26.65 -5.47
N GLY A 191 13.39 -26.71 -5.96
CA GLY A 191 12.56 -25.49 -6.17
C GLY A 191 12.43 -24.63 -4.91
N TRP A 192 12.35 -25.24 -3.72
CA TRP A 192 12.30 -24.51 -2.45
C TRP A 192 13.63 -23.83 -2.10
N GLN A 193 14.75 -24.49 -2.37
CA GLN A 193 16.08 -23.89 -2.23
C GLN A 193 16.27 -22.73 -3.20
N THR A 194 15.86 -22.89 -4.45
CA THR A 194 15.89 -21.83 -5.46
C THR A 194 15.07 -20.62 -5.02
N PHE A 195 13.85 -20.84 -4.52
CA PHE A 195 13.03 -19.74 -4.00
C PHE A 195 13.72 -18.94 -2.89
N TRP A 196 14.24 -19.61 -1.86
CA TRP A 196 14.82 -18.94 -0.68
C TRP A 196 16.19 -18.29 -0.94
N HIS A 197 17.01 -18.92 -1.81
CA HIS A 197 18.41 -18.47 -2.02
C HIS A 197 18.61 -17.65 -3.28
N VAL A 198 17.68 -17.72 -4.23
CA VAL A 198 17.77 -17.00 -5.50
C VAL A 198 16.61 -16.02 -5.66
N THR A 199 15.37 -16.52 -5.76
CA THR A 199 14.21 -15.69 -6.09
C THR A 199 13.96 -14.63 -5.02
N LEU A 200 13.85 -15.01 -3.74
CA LEU A 200 13.55 -14.09 -2.64
C LEU A 200 14.61 -13.01 -2.44
N PRO A 201 15.92 -13.31 -2.44
CA PRO A 201 16.97 -12.28 -2.40
C PRO A 201 16.93 -11.31 -3.58
N ASN A 202 16.63 -11.80 -4.79
CA ASN A 202 16.57 -10.98 -5.99
C ASN A 202 15.41 -9.98 -5.96
N ILE A 203 14.29 -10.33 -5.35
CA ILE A 203 13.10 -9.46 -5.24
C ILE A 203 13.02 -8.66 -3.94
N LYS A 204 13.96 -8.82 -3.02
CA LYS A 204 13.90 -8.26 -1.65
C LYS A 204 13.52 -6.78 -1.59
N TRP A 205 14.02 -5.96 -2.52
CA TRP A 205 13.76 -4.52 -2.54
C TRP A 205 12.37 -4.19 -3.05
N GLY A 206 11.90 -4.83 -4.11
CA GLY A 206 10.51 -4.72 -4.58
C GLY A 206 9.53 -5.24 -3.54
N LEU A 207 9.90 -6.33 -2.85
CA LEU A 207 9.12 -6.88 -1.75
C LEU A 207 8.96 -5.88 -0.60
N LEU A 208 10.05 -5.28 -0.16
CA LEU A 208 10.05 -4.27 0.90
C LEU A 208 9.22 -3.04 0.48
N TYR A 209 9.34 -2.62 -0.77
CA TYR A 209 8.55 -1.52 -1.32
C TYR A 209 7.06 -1.86 -1.33
N GLY A 210 6.67 -3.03 -1.84
CA GLY A 210 5.29 -3.51 -1.83
C GLY A 210 4.70 -3.62 -0.42
N VAL A 211 5.48 -4.08 0.57
CA VAL A 211 5.09 -4.11 1.99
C VAL A 211 4.84 -2.71 2.54
N LEU A 212 5.72 -1.74 2.26
CA LEU A 212 5.54 -0.37 2.73
C LEU A 212 4.29 0.28 2.14
N LEU A 213 4.02 0.08 0.85
CA LEU A 213 2.79 0.57 0.22
C LEU A 213 1.54 -0.10 0.79
N CYS A 214 1.57 -1.43 0.94
CA CYS A 214 0.49 -2.20 1.54
C CYS A 214 0.19 -1.72 2.97
N ASN A 215 1.23 -1.52 3.79
CA ASN A 215 1.10 -1.03 5.17
C ASN A 215 0.51 0.37 5.24
N ALA A 216 1.02 1.32 4.45
CA ALA A 216 0.48 2.68 4.40
C ALA A 216 -1.02 2.68 4.02
N ARG A 217 -1.38 1.85 3.04
CA ARG A 217 -2.78 1.71 2.59
C ARG A 217 -3.66 1.02 3.63
N ALA A 218 -3.15 -0.01 4.31
CA ALA A 218 -3.88 -0.75 5.35
C ALA A 218 -4.21 0.12 6.56
N MET A 219 -3.25 0.93 7.04
CA MET A 219 -3.46 1.83 8.18
C MET A 219 -4.48 2.94 7.91
N GLY A 220 -4.58 3.40 6.66
CA GLY A 220 -5.54 4.41 6.22
C GLY A 220 -6.85 3.84 5.66
N GLU A 221 -7.13 2.53 5.81
CA GLU A 221 -8.36 1.95 5.28
C GLU A 221 -9.57 2.42 6.06
N PHE A 222 -10.51 3.03 5.33
CA PHE A 222 -11.76 3.56 5.87
C PHE A 222 -12.98 2.91 5.20
N GLY A 223 -13.04 2.91 3.87
CA GLY A 223 -14.25 2.59 3.12
C GLY A 223 -14.82 1.20 3.38
N ALA A 224 -14.01 0.14 3.25
CA ALA A 224 -14.47 -1.23 3.49
C ALA A 224 -14.65 -1.49 4.99
N VAL A 225 -13.75 -0.95 5.80
CA VAL A 225 -13.77 -1.12 7.25
C VAL A 225 -15.00 -0.44 7.87
N SER A 226 -15.43 0.74 7.40
CA SER A 226 -16.61 1.43 7.93
C SER A 226 -17.89 0.60 7.84
N VAL A 227 -18.02 -0.20 6.78
CA VAL A 227 -19.20 -1.06 6.56
C VAL A 227 -19.18 -2.29 7.46
N VAL A 228 -18.01 -2.94 7.63
CA VAL A 228 -17.91 -4.22 8.37
C VAL A 228 -17.67 -4.04 9.87
N SER A 229 -17.29 -2.84 10.31
CA SER A 229 -16.93 -2.51 11.70
C SER A 229 -18.14 -2.46 12.63
N GLY A 230 -19.28 -1.92 12.16
CA GLY A 230 -20.44 -1.62 13.03
C GLY A 230 -20.19 -0.48 14.02
N HIS A 231 -19.07 0.24 13.93
CA HIS A 231 -18.71 1.43 14.72
C HIS A 231 -18.78 1.20 16.26
N ILE A 232 -18.39 0.01 16.72
CA ILE A 232 -18.41 -0.31 18.16
C ILE A 232 -17.18 0.30 18.83
N ARG A 233 -17.39 1.34 19.64
CA ARG A 233 -16.32 2.07 20.34
C ARG A 233 -15.50 1.14 21.22
N GLY A 234 -14.19 1.33 21.20
CA GLY A 234 -13.25 0.54 21.98
C GLY A 234 -13.05 -0.89 21.51
N GLN A 235 -13.81 -1.37 20.47
CA GLN A 235 -13.74 -2.75 19.98
C GLN A 235 -13.44 -2.85 18.49
N THR A 236 -14.16 -2.13 17.63
CA THR A 236 -14.06 -2.27 16.17
C THR A 236 -13.77 -0.95 15.44
N ASN A 237 -13.55 0.15 16.17
CA ASN A 237 -13.15 1.42 15.58
C ASN A 237 -11.65 1.44 15.34
N THR A 238 -11.27 1.57 14.06
CA THR A 238 -9.90 1.91 13.65
C THR A 238 -9.67 3.42 13.75
N MET A 239 -8.42 3.87 13.63
CA MET A 239 -8.10 5.31 13.69
C MET A 239 -8.88 6.15 12.66
N PRO A 240 -9.03 5.75 11.37
CA PRO A 240 -9.86 6.49 10.43
C PRO A 240 -11.33 6.60 10.87
N LEU A 241 -11.92 5.55 11.44
CA LEU A 241 -13.28 5.58 11.97
C LEU A 241 -13.39 6.46 13.23
N GLN A 242 -12.38 6.43 14.09
CA GLN A 242 -12.33 7.29 15.27
C GLN A 242 -12.27 8.78 14.90
N VAL A 243 -11.52 9.13 13.84
CA VAL A 243 -11.52 10.50 13.29
C VAL A 243 -12.93 10.92 12.88
N GLU A 244 -13.64 10.06 12.13
CA GLU A 244 -15.02 10.32 11.70
C GLU A 244 -15.96 10.54 12.88
N ILE A 245 -15.90 9.65 13.88
CA ILE A 245 -16.76 9.74 15.08
C ILE A 245 -16.50 11.03 15.84
N LEU A 246 -15.25 11.33 16.17
CA LEU A 246 -14.88 12.54 16.88
C LEU A 246 -15.26 13.81 16.11
N TYR A 247 -15.13 13.79 14.78
CA TYR A 247 -15.55 14.90 13.92
C TYR A 247 -17.06 15.12 13.97
N ASN A 248 -17.85 14.05 13.87
CA ASN A 248 -19.32 14.10 13.92
C ASN A 248 -19.83 14.51 15.31
N GLU A 249 -19.07 14.29 16.36
CA GLU A 249 -19.34 14.75 17.74
C GLU A 249 -18.87 16.19 18.00
N TYR A 250 -18.40 16.90 16.98
CA TYR A 250 -17.82 18.24 17.12
C TYR A 250 -16.58 18.33 18.02
N ASN A 251 -15.94 17.19 18.31
CA ASN A 251 -14.64 17.15 18.98
C ASN A 251 -13.51 17.29 17.95
N PHE A 252 -13.41 18.46 17.33
CA PHE A 252 -12.44 18.73 16.29
C PHE A 252 -11.00 18.56 16.77
N THR A 253 -10.69 18.95 18.02
CA THR A 253 -9.33 18.79 18.55
C THR A 253 -8.93 17.32 18.61
N GLY A 254 -9.81 16.44 19.07
CA GLY A 254 -9.58 15.00 19.08
C GLY A 254 -9.49 14.42 17.67
N ALA A 255 -10.42 14.78 16.79
CA ALA A 255 -10.43 14.31 15.40
C ALA A 255 -9.13 14.66 14.68
N PHE A 256 -8.67 15.93 14.77
CA PHE A 256 -7.44 16.35 14.13
C PHE A 256 -6.18 15.82 14.82
N ALA A 257 -6.23 15.53 16.14
CA ALA A 257 -5.12 14.86 16.82
C ALA A 257 -4.90 13.43 16.27
N VAL A 258 -5.96 12.64 16.14
CA VAL A 258 -5.88 11.29 15.57
C VAL A 258 -5.51 11.34 14.09
N ALA A 259 -6.07 12.27 13.32
CA ALA A 259 -5.72 12.48 11.91
C ALA A 259 -4.24 12.86 11.75
N THR A 260 -3.69 13.70 12.62
CA THR A 260 -2.26 14.06 12.66
C THR A 260 -1.39 12.85 12.92
N LEU A 261 -1.77 11.97 13.85
CA LEU A 261 -1.04 10.73 14.11
C LEU A 261 -1.03 9.81 12.89
N LEU A 262 -2.18 9.64 12.21
CA LEU A 262 -2.25 8.89 10.94
C LEU A 262 -1.34 9.50 9.86
N ALA A 263 -1.37 10.82 9.71
CA ALA A 263 -0.51 11.53 8.76
C ALA A 263 0.98 11.34 9.09
N LEU A 264 1.36 11.39 10.36
CA LEU A 264 2.73 11.12 10.80
C LEU A 264 3.17 9.68 10.50
N LEU A 265 2.31 8.69 10.75
CA LEU A 265 2.60 7.29 10.41
C LEU A 265 2.78 7.11 8.89
N ALA A 266 1.95 7.76 8.08
CA ALA A 266 2.10 7.76 6.63
C ALA A 266 3.40 8.45 6.18
N LEU A 267 3.75 9.60 6.78
CA LEU A 267 5.00 10.30 6.50
C LEU A 267 6.23 9.47 6.90
N VAL A 268 6.21 8.81 8.04
CA VAL A 268 7.28 7.88 8.46
C VAL A 268 7.45 6.76 7.43
N THR A 269 6.35 6.16 6.98
CA THR A 269 6.40 5.11 5.94
C THR A 269 6.99 5.65 4.63
N LEU A 270 6.61 6.86 4.22
CA LEU A 270 7.13 7.52 3.01
C LEU A 270 8.63 7.85 3.15
N VAL A 271 9.04 8.36 4.30
CA VAL A 271 10.47 8.64 4.58
C VAL A 271 11.29 7.35 4.55
N LEU A 272 10.82 6.29 5.20
CA LEU A 272 11.48 4.98 5.16
C LEU A 272 11.61 4.45 3.74
N LYS A 273 10.54 4.56 2.93
CA LYS A 273 10.55 4.22 1.51
C LYS A 273 11.65 5.00 0.77
N THR A 274 11.65 6.33 0.89
CA THR A 274 12.60 7.19 0.19
C THR A 274 14.04 6.94 0.62
N LEU A 275 14.30 6.72 1.91
CA LEU A 275 15.62 6.36 2.42
C LEU A 275 16.11 5.03 1.85
N LEU A 276 15.23 4.05 1.75
CA LEU A 276 15.55 2.76 1.13
C LEU A 276 15.88 2.92 -0.36
N GLU A 277 15.06 3.66 -1.11
CA GLU A 277 15.33 3.95 -2.52
C GLU A 277 16.67 4.63 -2.72
N MET A 278 16.99 5.65 -1.93
CA MET A 278 18.27 6.37 -2.04
C MET A 278 19.48 5.47 -1.70
N ARG A 279 19.39 4.65 -0.66
CA ARG A 279 20.48 3.81 -0.20
C ARG A 279 20.78 2.65 -1.15
N TYR A 280 19.74 2.12 -1.80
CA TYR A 280 19.83 0.92 -2.62
C TYR A 280 19.52 1.16 -4.11
N SER A 281 19.46 2.41 -4.55
CA SER A 281 19.20 2.78 -5.95
C SER A 281 20.22 2.14 -6.92
N ALA A 282 21.46 1.97 -6.51
CA ALA A 282 22.50 1.30 -7.30
C ALA A 282 22.21 -0.22 -7.46
N GLU A 283 21.75 -0.88 -6.40
CA GLU A 283 21.40 -2.31 -6.45
C GLU A 283 20.08 -2.54 -7.21
N ILE A 284 19.07 -1.67 -7.04
CA ILE A 284 17.81 -1.72 -7.77
C ILE A 284 18.05 -1.50 -9.27
N SER A 285 18.92 -0.56 -9.65
CA SER A 285 19.25 -0.31 -11.05
C SER A 285 20.12 -1.42 -11.68
N ALA A 286 20.93 -2.11 -10.89
CA ALA A 286 21.68 -3.29 -11.34
C ALA A 286 20.75 -4.51 -11.53
N SER A 287 19.81 -4.73 -10.62
CA SER A 287 18.81 -5.80 -10.71
C SER A 287 17.83 -5.63 -11.90
N ARG A 288 17.63 -4.40 -12.39
CA ARG A 288 16.82 -4.12 -13.59
C ARG A 288 17.59 -4.27 -14.92
N ARG A 289 18.89 -4.49 -14.90
CA ARG A 289 19.73 -4.60 -16.11
C ARG A 289 20.10 -6.05 -16.47
N HIS A 290 19.77 -7.00 -15.64
CA HIS A 290 19.90 -8.43 -15.88
C HIS A 290 18.56 -9.02 -16.28
#